data_8d43570f6137538826ae25eeed536471
#
_entry.id   8d43570f6137538826ae25eeed536471
#
_cell.length_a   1.000
_cell.length_b   1.000
_cell.length_c   1.000
_cell.angle_alpha   90.00
_cell.angle_beta   90.00
_cell.angle_gamma   90.00
#
_symmetry.space_group_name_H-M   'P 1'
#
loop_
_entity.id
_entity.type
_entity.pdbx_description
1 polymer ?
#
loop_
_entity_poly.entity_id
_entity_poly.type
_entity_poly.pdbx_seq_one_letter_code
_entity_poly.pdbx_strand_id
1 'polypeptide(L)'
;MDNGQTSLNKVYNEDCIAMKQYLNGVDFCIVTDPPYNVGYHYIDYSDNMPEDEYYSMLANVIKDKPCVILHYPESLHKLTVKLNRTPERIVSWVYNSNTARQHRDIAFYGIKPDFSKVSQPYKNPTDKRIKERISLGKTCKMYDWFECDQIKNVEKEKMNINHPCVIPLDVMDKVIKLIPENYVVVDPFCGTGTTLVAAKKNKRKFVGFEKSKDYAELAKRRIEEETSQQELF
;
A
#
# COMPACT_ATOMS: atom_id res chain seq x y z
N MET A 1 -8.81 -21.56 24.18
CA MET A 1 -9.81 -20.95 23.32
C MET A 1 -9.53 -19.46 23.36
N ASP A 2 -8.95 -18.93 22.31
CA ASP A 2 -8.53 -17.52 22.24
C ASP A 2 -9.80 -16.68 22.10
N ASN A 3 -10.05 -15.81 23.07
CA ASN A 3 -11.28 -15.01 23.19
C ASN A 3 -11.32 -13.94 22.10
N GLY A 4 -11.54 -14.28 20.85
CA GLY A 4 -11.98 -13.40 19.75
C GLY A 4 -11.53 -11.92 19.71
N GLN A 5 -10.51 -11.54 20.48
CA GLN A 5 -10.01 -10.19 20.55
C GLN A 5 -8.99 -9.98 19.42
N THR A 6 -9.29 -9.08 18.51
CA THR A 6 -8.42 -8.72 17.41
C THR A 6 -7.03 -8.36 17.92
N SER A 7 -6.05 -9.19 17.58
CA SER A 7 -4.67 -8.89 17.93
C SER A 7 -4.08 -7.98 16.85
N LEU A 8 -3.94 -6.69 17.15
CA LEU A 8 -3.35 -5.70 16.25
C LEU A 8 -1.81 -5.86 16.18
N ASN A 9 -1.21 -5.24 15.17
CA ASN A 9 0.22 -5.27 14.86
C ASN A 9 0.73 -6.70 14.56
N LYS A 10 -0.07 -7.45 13.80
CA LYS A 10 0.24 -8.84 13.43
C LYS A 10 0.13 -9.11 11.95
N VAL A 11 0.88 -10.12 11.51
CA VAL A 11 0.75 -10.77 10.20
C VAL A 11 0.19 -12.16 10.45
N TYR A 12 -0.95 -12.46 9.83
CA TYR A 12 -1.58 -13.77 9.83
C TYR A 12 -1.18 -14.51 8.54
N ASN A 13 -0.68 -15.73 8.70
CA ASN A 13 -0.44 -16.61 7.55
C ASN A 13 -1.75 -17.30 7.19
N GLU A 14 -2.64 -16.57 6.55
CA GLU A 14 -3.98 -16.97 6.17
C GLU A 14 -4.42 -16.31 4.88
N ASP A 15 -5.44 -16.89 4.25
CA ASP A 15 -6.10 -16.28 3.09
C ASP A 15 -6.84 -14.98 3.50
N CYS A 16 -6.90 -14.01 2.61
CA CYS A 16 -7.58 -12.73 2.80
C CYS A 16 -9.07 -12.87 3.23
N ILE A 17 -9.71 -13.99 2.91
CA ILE A 17 -11.09 -14.29 3.30
C ILE A 17 -11.24 -14.35 4.82
N ALA A 18 -10.21 -14.77 5.53
CA ALA A 18 -10.18 -14.85 6.99
C ALA A 18 -10.25 -13.49 7.69
N MET A 19 -9.94 -12.41 6.97
CA MET A 19 -9.88 -11.04 7.49
C MET A 19 -11.10 -10.67 8.37
N LYS A 20 -12.31 -11.10 7.99
CA LYS A 20 -13.53 -10.77 8.71
C LYS A 20 -13.57 -11.31 10.14
N GLN A 21 -12.91 -12.45 10.39
CA GLN A 21 -12.88 -13.08 11.71
C GLN A 21 -12.05 -12.26 12.71
N TYR A 22 -11.06 -11.54 12.20
CA TYR A 22 -10.07 -10.81 13.00
C TYR A 22 -10.40 -9.31 13.19
N LEU A 23 -11.31 -8.74 12.41
CA LEU A 23 -11.54 -7.29 12.36
C LEU A 23 -12.94 -6.87 12.83
N ASN A 24 -13.62 -7.73 13.58
CA ASN A 24 -14.95 -7.40 14.11
C ASN A 24 -14.84 -6.26 15.14
N GLY A 25 -15.63 -5.20 14.94
CA GLY A 25 -15.64 -4.03 15.81
C GLY A 25 -14.41 -3.10 15.68
N VAL A 26 -13.55 -3.31 14.66
CA VAL A 26 -12.38 -2.47 14.39
C VAL A 26 -12.67 -1.50 13.26
N ASP A 27 -12.40 -0.22 13.48
CA ASP A 27 -12.39 0.79 12.41
C ASP A 27 -11.07 0.68 11.64
N PHE A 28 -11.14 0.29 10.37
CA PHE A 28 -9.96 0.06 9.55
C PHE A 28 -10.09 0.62 8.14
N CYS A 29 -8.95 0.88 7.53
CA CYS A 29 -8.81 1.18 6.11
C CYS A 29 -7.97 0.09 5.46
N ILE A 30 -8.48 -0.48 4.37
CA ILE A 30 -7.69 -1.40 3.54
C ILE A 30 -6.68 -0.58 2.75
N VAL A 31 -5.41 -0.95 2.81
CA VAL A 31 -4.33 -0.38 2.00
C VAL A 31 -3.57 -1.54 1.38
N THR A 32 -3.66 -1.70 0.08
CA THR A 32 -3.12 -2.90 -0.55
C THR A 32 -2.64 -2.69 -1.98
N ASP A 33 -1.63 -3.49 -2.35
CA ASP A 33 -1.15 -3.75 -3.71
C ASP A 33 -1.47 -5.22 -4.02
N PRO A 34 -2.69 -5.54 -4.48
CA PRO A 34 -3.11 -6.92 -4.69
C PRO A 34 -2.32 -7.57 -5.84
N PRO A 35 -2.29 -8.91 -5.96
CA PRO A 35 -1.81 -9.57 -7.16
C PRO A 35 -2.54 -9.02 -8.39
N TYR A 36 -1.82 -8.77 -9.52
CA TYR A 36 -2.37 -8.00 -10.65
C TYR A 36 -3.07 -8.84 -11.72
N ASN A 37 -3.07 -10.14 -11.55
CA ASN A 37 -3.63 -11.10 -12.50
C ASN A 37 -3.01 -10.99 -13.91
N VAL A 38 -1.70 -10.86 -13.95
CA VAL A 38 -0.91 -10.70 -15.20
C VAL A 38 0.07 -11.85 -15.44
N GLY A 39 -0.10 -12.97 -14.73
CA GLY A 39 0.68 -14.17 -14.89
C GLY A 39 2.05 -14.16 -14.17
N TYR A 40 2.19 -13.39 -13.10
CA TYR A 40 3.39 -13.50 -12.25
C TYR A 40 3.45 -14.84 -11.54
N HIS A 41 4.65 -15.39 -11.43
CA HIS A 41 4.91 -16.63 -10.68
C HIS A 41 5.13 -16.31 -9.20
N TYR A 42 4.09 -16.48 -8.39
CA TYR A 42 4.18 -16.48 -6.93
C TYR A 42 4.40 -17.91 -6.42
N ILE A 43 4.94 -18.08 -5.22
CA ILE A 43 5.27 -19.41 -4.66
C ILE A 43 4.02 -20.28 -4.52
N ASP A 44 2.94 -19.71 -3.96
CA ASP A 44 1.72 -20.46 -3.57
C ASP A 44 0.44 -19.93 -4.24
N TYR A 45 0.58 -19.14 -5.31
CA TYR A 45 -0.55 -18.52 -5.97
C TYR A 45 -0.36 -18.46 -7.48
N SER A 46 -1.42 -18.81 -8.21
CA SER A 46 -1.46 -18.71 -9.67
C SER A 46 -2.14 -17.39 -10.09
N ASP A 47 -1.36 -16.46 -10.63
CA ASP A 47 -1.78 -15.09 -10.99
C ASP A 47 -2.43 -15.04 -12.39
N ASN A 48 -3.38 -15.96 -12.67
CA ASN A 48 -4.03 -16.13 -13.96
C ASN A 48 -5.53 -16.49 -13.83
N MET A 49 -6.19 -15.92 -12.88
CA MET A 49 -7.62 -16.08 -12.64
C MET A 49 -8.44 -15.55 -13.83
N PRO A 50 -9.61 -16.13 -14.17
CA PRO A 50 -10.54 -15.48 -15.10
C PRO A 50 -10.84 -14.04 -14.63
N GLU A 51 -10.85 -13.10 -15.57
CA GLU A 51 -10.89 -11.67 -15.25
C GLU A 51 -12.07 -11.29 -14.34
N ASP A 52 -13.27 -11.78 -14.64
CA ASP A 52 -14.45 -11.47 -13.84
C ASP A 52 -14.40 -12.05 -12.43
N GLU A 53 -13.81 -13.21 -12.26
CA GLU A 53 -13.59 -13.85 -10.95
C GLU A 53 -12.58 -13.05 -10.12
N TYR A 54 -11.50 -12.59 -10.75
CA TYR A 54 -10.49 -11.75 -10.10
C TYR A 54 -11.08 -10.45 -9.54
N TYR A 55 -11.82 -9.68 -10.35
CA TYR A 55 -12.43 -8.45 -9.86
C TYR A 55 -13.57 -8.71 -8.88
N SER A 56 -14.27 -9.84 -8.98
CA SER A 56 -15.27 -10.25 -8.00
C SER A 56 -14.62 -10.59 -6.66
N MET A 57 -13.50 -11.27 -6.66
CA MET A 57 -12.72 -11.57 -5.46
C MET A 57 -12.26 -10.29 -4.78
N LEU A 58 -11.63 -9.36 -5.52
CA LEU A 58 -11.20 -8.07 -4.97
C LEU A 58 -12.39 -7.28 -4.39
N ALA A 59 -13.49 -7.19 -5.13
CA ALA A 59 -14.69 -6.49 -4.67
C ALA A 59 -15.27 -7.11 -3.40
N ASN A 60 -15.23 -8.44 -3.27
CA ASN A 60 -15.69 -9.14 -2.06
C ASN A 60 -14.79 -8.90 -0.84
N VAL A 61 -13.48 -8.76 -1.04
CA VAL A 61 -12.53 -8.42 0.03
C VAL A 61 -12.73 -6.98 0.50
N ILE A 62 -12.86 -6.04 -0.44
CA ILE A 62 -12.97 -4.60 -0.17
C ILE A 62 -14.37 -4.22 0.34
N LYS A 63 -15.42 -4.66 -0.36
CA LYS A 63 -16.83 -4.30 -0.12
C LYS A 63 -17.04 -2.79 0.00
N ASP A 64 -17.66 -2.37 1.09
CA ASP A 64 -18.01 -0.98 1.45
C ASP A 64 -16.95 -0.28 2.31
N LYS A 65 -15.84 -0.95 2.60
CA LYS A 65 -14.81 -0.43 3.49
C LYS A 65 -14.03 0.73 2.86
N PRO A 66 -13.57 1.70 3.66
CA PRO A 66 -12.55 2.64 3.20
C PRO A 66 -11.34 1.88 2.71
N CYS A 67 -10.86 2.21 1.50
CA CYS A 67 -9.71 1.50 0.96
C CYS A 67 -8.86 2.35 0.03
N VAL A 68 -7.58 2.00 -0.01
CA VAL A 68 -6.58 2.52 -0.94
C VAL A 68 -5.99 1.35 -1.70
N ILE A 69 -6.17 1.37 -3.02
CA ILE A 69 -5.77 0.27 -3.90
C ILE A 69 -4.72 0.78 -4.88
N LEU A 70 -3.57 0.12 -4.93
CA LEU A 70 -2.57 0.30 -5.96
C LEU A 70 -2.86 -0.69 -7.09
N HIS A 71 -2.93 -0.19 -8.32
CA HIS A 71 -3.10 -1.05 -9.50
C HIS A 71 -2.77 -0.30 -10.79
N TYR A 72 -2.82 -1.01 -11.90
CA TYR A 72 -2.80 -0.39 -13.22
C TYR A 72 -4.09 0.41 -13.46
N PRO A 73 -4.04 1.54 -14.18
CA PRO A 73 -5.20 2.40 -14.41
C PRO A 73 -6.41 1.65 -14.99
N GLU A 74 -6.18 0.82 -16.01
CA GLU A 74 -7.22 0.03 -16.66
C GLU A 74 -7.90 -0.97 -15.71
N SER A 75 -7.14 -1.52 -14.78
CA SER A 75 -7.67 -2.45 -13.77
C SER A 75 -8.50 -1.72 -12.71
N LEU A 76 -8.09 -0.51 -12.32
CA LEU A 76 -8.88 0.33 -11.41
C LEU A 76 -10.23 0.73 -12.03
N HIS A 77 -10.30 0.98 -13.34
CA HIS A 77 -11.57 1.21 -14.02
C HIS A 77 -12.52 0.01 -13.88
N LYS A 78 -12.02 -1.20 -14.15
CA LYS A 78 -12.80 -2.43 -14.03
C LYS A 78 -13.25 -2.68 -12.59
N LEU A 79 -12.34 -2.49 -11.64
CA LEU A 79 -12.65 -2.62 -10.22
C LEU A 79 -13.70 -1.58 -9.76
N THR A 80 -13.62 -0.33 -10.22
CA THR A 80 -14.60 0.73 -9.95
C THR A 80 -16.00 0.31 -10.38
N VAL A 81 -16.14 -0.26 -11.59
CA VAL A 81 -17.41 -0.79 -12.09
C VAL A 81 -17.90 -1.95 -11.20
N LYS A 82 -17.03 -2.88 -10.84
CA LYS A 82 -17.39 -4.04 -10.02
C LYS A 82 -17.79 -3.66 -8.60
N LEU A 83 -17.14 -2.66 -8.01
CA LEU A 83 -17.46 -2.10 -6.69
C LEU A 83 -18.74 -1.24 -6.71
N ASN A 84 -19.16 -0.77 -7.88
CA ASN A 84 -20.19 0.28 -8.04
C ASN A 84 -19.90 1.52 -7.16
N ARG A 85 -18.62 1.91 -7.08
CA ARG A 85 -18.14 3.04 -6.27
C ARG A 85 -17.06 3.78 -7.06
N THR A 86 -17.14 5.10 -7.09
CA THR A 86 -16.07 5.95 -7.65
C THR A 86 -15.02 6.28 -6.58
N PRO A 87 -13.74 6.35 -6.93
CA PRO A 87 -12.73 6.81 -5.98
C PRO A 87 -12.90 8.31 -5.68
N GLU A 88 -12.67 8.70 -4.43
CA GLU A 88 -12.64 10.10 -3.98
C GLU A 88 -11.45 10.86 -4.59
N ARG A 89 -10.36 10.15 -4.84
CA ARG A 89 -9.15 10.65 -5.46
C ARG A 89 -8.33 9.52 -6.09
N ILE A 90 -7.61 9.86 -7.15
CA ILE A 90 -6.55 9.03 -7.73
C ILE A 90 -5.25 9.80 -7.63
N VAL A 91 -4.17 9.11 -7.26
CA VAL A 91 -2.79 9.62 -7.22
C VAL A 91 -1.95 8.72 -8.11
N SER A 92 -1.17 9.29 -9.02
CA SER A 92 -0.29 8.51 -9.90
C SER A 92 1.11 8.38 -9.30
N TRP A 93 1.54 7.15 -9.07
CA TRP A 93 2.93 6.83 -8.78
C TRP A 93 3.66 6.59 -10.11
N VAL A 94 4.56 7.51 -10.47
CA VAL A 94 5.35 7.48 -11.70
C VAL A 94 6.74 6.93 -11.40
N TYR A 95 7.28 6.12 -12.31
CA TYR A 95 8.60 5.53 -12.21
C TYR A 95 9.24 5.37 -13.58
N ASN A 96 10.57 5.37 -13.62
CA ASN A 96 11.31 5.11 -14.84
C ASN A 96 11.54 3.61 -15.02
N SER A 97 11.14 3.05 -16.16
CA SER A 97 11.35 1.65 -16.51
C SER A 97 11.59 1.49 -18.00
N ASN A 98 12.17 0.34 -18.40
CA ASN A 98 12.40 -0.01 -19.81
C ASN A 98 11.14 -0.57 -20.50
N THR A 99 9.96 -0.44 -19.88
CA THR A 99 8.68 -0.88 -20.44
C THR A 99 7.83 0.34 -20.83
N ALA A 100 6.79 0.11 -21.65
CA ALA A 100 5.86 1.18 -22.00
C ALA A 100 5.05 1.70 -20.79
N ARG A 101 4.95 0.91 -19.74
CA ARG A 101 4.20 1.24 -18.54
C ARG A 101 5.10 2.00 -17.55
N GLN A 102 4.82 3.27 -17.33
CA GLN A 102 5.63 4.19 -16.54
C GLN A 102 4.93 4.67 -15.25
N HIS A 103 3.75 4.15 -14.94
CA HIS A 103 3.04 4.50 -13.70
C HIS A 103 2.09 3.41 -13.25
N ARG A 104 1.70 3.50 -11.99
CA ARG A 104 0.55 2.84 -11.36
C ARG A 104 -0.28 3.90 -10.68
N ASP A 105 -1.57 3.65 -10.58
CA ASP A 105 -2.47 4.53 -9.87
C ASP A 105 -2.82 4.00 -8.49
N ILE A 106 -3.04 4.93 -7.57
CA ILE A 106 -3.40 4.73 -6.19
C ILE A 106 -4.77 5.34 -6.01
N ALA A 107 -5.80 4.51 -5.96
CA ALA A 107 -7.19 4.94 -5.88
C ALA A 107 -7.69 4.90 -4.44
N PHE A 108 -8.26 6.00 -3.96
CA PHE A 108 -8.82 6.17 -2.62
C PHE A 108 -10.35 6.07 -2.70
N TYR A 109 -10.95 5.05 -2.08
CA TYR A 109 -12.40 4.84 -2.05
C TYR A 109 -12.95 5.03 -0.64
N GLY A 110 -13.98 5.87 -0.51
CA GLY A 110 -14.64 6.18 0.76
C GLY A 110 -13.75 6.89 1.77
N ILE A 111 -12.65 7.50 1.29
CA ILE A 111 -11.69 8.23 2.11
C ILE A 111 -11.04 9.34 1.28
N LYS A 112 -10.99 10.55 1.83
CA LYS A 112 -10.30 11.68 1.20
C LYS A 112 -8.87 11.76 1.69
N PRO A 113 -7.85 11.66 0.81
CA PRO A 113 -6.46 11.80 1.21
C PRO A 113 -6.14 13.23 1.66
N ASP A 114 -5.40 13.37 2.76
CA ASP A 114 -4.89 14.67 3.21
C ASP A 114 -3.49 14.95 2.66
N PHE A 115 -3.43 15.63 1.53
CA PHE A 115 -2.17 15.98 0.88
C PHE A 115 -1.27 16.91 1.71
N SER A 116 -1.80 17.54 2.77
CA SER A 116 -0.99 18.39 3.65
C SER A 116 -0.04 17.60 4.56
N LYS A 117 -0.30 16.32 4.73
CA LYS A 117 0.52 15.41 5.55
C LYS A 117 1.82 14.97 4.88
N VAL A 118 1.95 15.18 3.58
CA VAL A 118 3.16 14.88 2.81
C VAL A 118 3.67 16.16 2.17
N SER A 119 4.87 16.57 2.53
CA SER A 119 5.53 17.73 1.94
C SER A 119 6.45 17.31 0.80
N GLN A 120 6.62 18.23 -0.16
CA GLN A 120 7.52 18.06 -1.28
C GLN A 120 8.14 19.40 -1.70
N PRO A 121 9.26 19.39 -2.46
CA PRO A 121 9.83 20.59 -3.00
C PRO A 121 8.87 21.31 -3.96
N TYR A 122 8.99 22.62 -4.06
CA TYR A 122 8.29 23.40 -5.09
C TYR A 122 8.85 23.08 -6.48
N LYS A 123 7.96 22.92 -7.47
CA LYS A 123 8.36 22.66 -8.86
C LYS A 123 9.01 23.83 -9.57
N ASN A 124 8.69 25.07 -9.16
CA ASN A 124 9.21 26.32 -9.73
C ASN A 124 10.06 27.10 -8.72
N PRO A 125 11.25 26.60 -8.33
CA PRO A 125 12.07 27.23 -7.32
C PRO A 125 12.62 28.60 -7.74
N THR A 126 12.56 28.94 -9.03
CA THR A 126 13.01 30.22 -9.58
C THR A 126 11.96 31.33 -9.52
N ASP A 127 10.68 31.02 -9.35
CA ASP A 127 9.61 32.01 -9.14
C ASP A 127 9.89 32.83 -7.87
N LYS A 128 9.77 34.18 -7.97
CA LYS A 128 10.09 35.10 -6.88
C LYS A 128 9.33 34.80 -5.59
N ARG A 129 8.03 34.51 -5.69
CA ARG A 129 7.16 34.18 -4.52
C ARG A 129 7.54 32.82 -3.91
N ILE A 130 7.99 31.88 -4.75
CA ILE A 130 8.43 30.57 -4.31
C ILE A 130 9.80 30.65 -3.64
N LYS A 131 10.73 31.45 -4.17
CA LYS A 131 12.03 31.72 -3.52
C LYS A 131 11.87 32.25 -2.10
N GLU A 132 10.95 33.19 -1.90
CA GLU A 132 10.64 33.73 -0.57
C GLU A 132 10.11 32.63 0.37
N ARG A 133 9.20 31.77 -0.12
CA ARG A 133 8.68 30.63 0.67
C ARG A 133 9.79 29.64 1.03
N ILE A 134 10.66 29.31 0.08
CA ILE A 134 11.80 28.40 0.31
C ILE A 134 12.76 28.99 1.34
N SER A 135 13.08 30.30 1.26
CA SER A 135 13.93 30.96 2.25
C SER A 135 13.36 30.97 3.67
N LEU A 136 12.03 30.85 3.80
CA LEU A 136 11.32 30.69 5.06
C LEU A 136 11.17 29.21 5.48
N GLY A 137 11.86 28.27 4.84
CA GLY A 137 11.80 26.84 5.13
C GLY A 137 10.46 26.17 4.79
N LYS A 138 9.60 26.84 3.98
CA LYS A 138 8.29 26.29 3.60
C LYS A 138 8.43 25.30 2.44
N THR A 139 7.65 24.23 2.51
CA THR A 139 7.50 23.24 1.44
C THR A 139 6.13 23.34 0.80
N CYS A 140 5.95 22.60 -0.28
CA CYS A 140 4.67 22.43 -0.96
C CYS A 140 3.93 21.19 -0.40
N LYS A 141 2.61 21.19 -0.46
CA LYS A 141 1.81 19.96 -0.26
C LYS A 141 2.11 18.99 -1.40
N MET A 142 1.96 17.69 -1.17
CA MET A 142 2.03 16.67 -2.20
C MET A 142 1.04 16.97 -3.34
N TYR A 143 1.43 16.67 -4.58
CA TYR A 143 0.54 16.69 -5.73
C TYR A 143 -0.21 15.35 -5.86
N ASP A 144 -1.13 15.26 -6.81
CA ASP A 144 -1.81 14.04 -7.19
C ASP A 144 -0.96 13.11 -8.07
N TRP A 145 0.33 13.33 -8.11
CA TRP A 145 1.34 12.43 -8.64
C TRP A 145 2.69 12.64 -7.94
N PHE A 146 3.49 11.60 -7.92
CA PHE A 146 4.87 11.65 -7.44
C PHE A 146 5.74 10.63 -8.17
N GLU A 147 7.02 10.89 -8.21
CA GLU A 147 8.02 10.01 -8.80
C GLU A 147 8.74 9.24 -7.69
N CYS A 148 8.90 7.94 -7.91
CA CYS A 148 9.67 7.05 -7.06
C CYS A 148 10.05 5.81 -7.88
N ASP A 149 11.34 5.54 -8.02
CA ASP A 149 11.82 4.39 -8.78
C ASP A 149 11.35 3.07 -8.18
N GLN A 150 11.16 2.08 -9.04
CA GLN A 150 10.88 0.71 -8.62
C GLN A 150 12.13 0.07 -8.01
N ILE A 151 11.94 -0.87 -7.08
CA ILE A 151 13.03 -1.65 -6.50
C ILE A 151 13.62 -2.57 -7.58
N LYS A 152 14.91 -2.39 -7.84
CA LYS A 152 15.66 -3.21 -8.82
C LYS A 152 16.00 -4.59 -8.22
N ASN A 153 16.25 -5.57 -9.09
CA ASN A 153 16.57 -6.93 -8.64
C ASN A 153 17.82 -6.99 -7.74
N VAL A 154 18.85 -6.21 -8.05
CA VAL A 154 20.06 -6.11 -7.21
C VAL A 154 19.74 -5.62 -5.77
N GLU A 155 18.76 -4.73 -5.62
CA GLU A 155 18.33 -4.24 -4.29
C GLU A 155 17.52 -5.31 -3.56
N LYS A 156 16.68 -6.07 -4.30
CA LYS A 156 15.94 -7.21 -3.73
C LYS A 156 16.90 -8.29 -3.22
N GLU A 157 17.95 -8.61 -3.99
CA GLU A 157 18.99 -9.56 -3.58
C GLU A 157 19.71 -9.11 -2.32
N LYS A 158 20.10 -7.83 -2.22
CA LYS A 158 20.71 -7.27 -1.01
C LYS A 158 19.81 -7.35 0.22
N MET A 159 18.50 -7.20 0.04
CA MET A 159 17.50 -7.34 1.09
C MET A 159 17.07 -8.79 1.35
N ASN A 160 17.63 -9.74 0.62
CA ASN A 160 17.25 -11.17 0.64
C ASN A 160 15.73 -11.37 0.41
N ILE A 161 15.18 -10.63 -0.55
CA ILE A 161 13.75 -10.67 -0.91
C ILE A 161 13.56 -11.38 -2.22
N ASN A 162 13.05 -12.60 -2.18
CA ASN A 162 12.64 -13.36 -3.37
C ASN A 162 11.13 -13.16 -3.64
N HIS A 163 10.75 -11.97 -4.11
CA HIS A 163 9.38 -11.66 -4.48
C HIS A 163 9.36 -10.92 -5.84
N PRO A 164 8.47 -11.29 -6.77
CA PRO A 164 8.48 -10.74 -8.13
C PRO A 164 8.21 -9.24 -8.17
N CYS A 165 7.35 -8.75 -7.30
CA CYS A 165 6.93 -7.35 -7.28
C CYS A 165 6.93 -6.81 -5.85
N VAL A 166 7.92 -6.01 -5.48
CA VAL A 166 7.99 -5.34 -4.16
C VAL A 166 7.79 -3.84 -4.37
N ILE A 167 6.82 -3.28 -3.69
CA ILE A 167 6.59 -1.83 -3.71
C ILE A 167 7.67 -1.13 -2.88
N PRO A 168 8.24 -0.01 -3.36
CA PRO A 168 9.16 0.80 -2.57
C PRO A 168 8.50 1.29 -1.27
N LEU A 169 9.25 1.26 -0.17
CA LEU A 169 8.75 1.70 1.13
C LEU A 169 8.30 3.17 1.10
N ASP A 170 8.99 4.03 0.36
CA ASP A 170 8.65 5.44 0.20
C ASP A 170 7.28 5.68 -0.44
N VAL A 171 6.84 4.78 -1.32
CA VAL A 171 5.49 4.83 -1.91
C VAL A 171 4.45 4.59 -0.82
N MET A 172 4.60 3.49 -0.07
CA MET A 172 3.66 3.14 1.00
C MET A 172 3.72 4.12 2.17
N ASP A 173 4.89 4.66 2.51
CA ASP A 173 5.06 5.70 3.53
C ASP A 173 4.20 6.94 3.19
N LYS A 174 4.23 7.39 1.93
CA LYS A 174 3.36 8.48 1.48
C LYS A 174 1.88 8.12 1.58
N VAL A 175 1.50 6.94 1.11
CA VAL A 175 0.11 6.47 1.16
C VAL A 175 -0.41 6.43 2.59
N ILE A 176 0.36 5.87 3.53
CA ILE A 176 -0.04 5.77 4.95
C ILE A 176 -0.23 7.15 5.58
N LYS A 177 0.59 8.13 5.22
CA LYS A 177 0.45 9.52 5.72
C LYS A 177 -0.80 10.23 5.19
N LEU A 178 -1.26 9.86 3.98
CA LEU A 178 -2.43 10.48 3.35
C LEU A 178 -3.77 10.04 3.96
N ILE A 179 -3.81 8.92 4.69
CA ILE A 179 -5.05 8.40 5.29
C ILE A 179 -5.23 8.86 6.75
N PRO A 180 -6.46 9.08 7.23
CA PRO A 180 -6.72 9.49 8.63
C PRO A 180 -6.10 8.55 9.66
N GLU A 181 -5.62 9.12 10.75
CA GLU A 181 -4.83 8.41 11.77
C GLU A 181 -5.65 7.44 12.65
N ASN A 182 -6.96 7.61 12.70
CA ASN A 182 -7.86 6.79 13.51
C ASN A 182 -8.08 5.36 12.95
N TYR A 183 -7.80 5.13 11.67
CA TYR A 183 -7.97 3.80 11.09
C TYR A 183 -6.80 2.87 11.39
N VAL A 184 -7.11 1.61 11.69
CA VAL A 184 -6.13 0.51 11.60
C VAL A 184 -5.83 0.25 10.12
N VAL A 185 -4.58 0.12 9.77
CA VAL A 185 -4.15 -0.23 8.40
C VAL A 185 -4.30 -1.73 8.20
N VAL A 186 -5.06 -2.15 7.20
CA VAL A 186 -5.25 -3.57 6.90
C VAL A 186 -4.78 -3.87 5.48
N ASP A 187 -3.87 -4.82 5.34
CA ASP A 187 -3.44 -5.31 4.04
C ASP A 187 -3.80 -6.79 3.87
N PRO A 188 -4.86 -7.09 3.07
CA PRO A 188 -5.30 -8.47 2.84
C PRO A 188 -4.38 -9.28 1.91
N PHE A 189 -3.40 -8.64 1.27
CA PHE A 189 -2.42 -9.25 0.36
C PHE A 189 -1.02 -8.74 0.68
N CYS A 190 -0.60 -8.84 1.94
CA CYS A 190 0.54 -8.08 2.43
C CYS A 190 1.90 -8.52 1.87
N GLY A 191 1.99 -9.68 1.23
CA GLY A 191 3.21 -10.17 0.62
C GLY A 191 4.39 -10.11 1.60
N THR A 192 5.44 -9.41 1.20
CA THR A 192 6.63 -9.19 2.02
C THR A 192 6.48 -8.08 3.07
N GLY A 193 5.27 -7.54 3.27
CA GLY A 193 4.91 -6.65 4.38
C GLY A 193 5.23 -5.17 4.19
N THR A 194 5.48 -4.66 3.00
CA THR A 194 5.88 -3.26 2.80
C THR A 194 4.85 -2.27 3.36
N THR A 195 3.55 -2.51 3.14
CA THR A 195 2.46 -1.70 3.72
C THR A 195 2.52 -1.66 5.25
N LEU A 196 2.78 -2.80 5.87
CA LEU A 196 2.80 -2.96 7.33
C LEU A 196 4.04 -2.32 7.95
N VAL A 197 5.19 -2.42 7.28
CA VAL A 197 6.42 -1.70 7.65
C VAL A 197 6.19 -0.20 7.59
N ALA A 198 5.55 0.30 6.50
CA ALA A 198 5.20 1.72 6.39
C ALA A 198 4.21 2.15 7.49
N ALA A 199 3.21 1.32 7.81
CA ALA A 199 2.28 1.58 8.89
C ALA A 199 3.01 1.69 10.24
N LYS A 200 3.90 0.75 10.54
CA LYS A 200 4.71 0.76 11.76
C LYS A 200 5.60 2.00 11.85
N LYS A 201 6.33 2.33 10.78
CA LYS A 201 7.16 3.53 10.68
C LYS A 201 6.38 4.80 11.01
N ASN A 202 5.11 4.86 10.63
CA ASN A 202 4.20 5.96 10.93
C ASN A 202 3.41 5.77 12.25
N LYS A 203 3.84 4.87 13.14
CA LYS A 203 3.20 4.58 14.44
C LYS A 203 1.72 4.22 14.33
N ARG A 204 1.32 3.63 13.19
CA ARG A 204 -0.05 3.18 12.93
C ARG A 204 -0.23 1.73 13.39
N LYS A 205 -1.40 1.43 13.91
CA LYS A 205 -1.81 0.03 14.12
C LYS A 205 -2.09 -0.63 12.78
N PHE A 206 -1.77 -1.90 12.66
CA PHE A 206 -1.92 -2.63 11.41
C PHE A 206 -2.31 -4.10 11.62
N VAL A 207 -2.82 -4.71 10.56
CA VAL A 207 -3.03 -6.15 10.42
C VAL A 207 -2.75 -6.54 8.98
N GLY A 208 -1.99 -7.61 8.77
CA GLY A 208 -1.71 -8.15 7.43
C GLY A 208 -2.16 -9.60 7.31
N PHE A 209 -2.57 -9.98 6.09
CA PHE A 209 -2.87 -11.36 5.72
C PHE A 209 -2.00 -11.75 4.53
N GLU A 210 -1.39 -12.91 4.62
CA GLU A 210 -0.55 -13.46 3.56
C GLU A 210 -0.70 -14.99 3.53
N LYS A 211 -1.04 -15.52 2.36
CA LYS A 211 -1.28 -16.94 2.17
C LYS A 211 0.01 -17.74 2.16
N SER A 212 1.07 -17.19 1.54
CA SER A 212 2.37 -17.84 1.53
C SER A 212 3.05 -17.72 2.89
N LYS A 213 3.42 -18.86 3.47
CA LYS A 213 4.14 -18.92 4.74
C LYS A 213 5.48 -18.18 4.66
N ASP A 214 6.22 -18.36 3.57
CA ASP A 214 7.53 -17.77 3.39
C ASP A 214 7.46 -16.24 3.33
N TYR A 215 6.47 -15.69 2.63
CA TYR A 215 6.25 -14.26 2.58
C TYR A 215 5.74 -13.71 3.92
N ALA A 216 4.85 -14.43 4.61
CA ALA A 216 4.38 -14.03 5.93
C ALA A 216 5.51 -13.96 6.96
N GLU A 217 6.42 -14.95 6.97
CA GLU A 217 7.60 -14.94 7.86
C GLU A 217 8.59 -13.82 7.48
N LEU A 218 8.79 -13.55 6.20
CA LEU A 218 9.59 -12.42 5.73
C LEU A 218 8.97 -11.08 6.16
N ALA A 219 7.66 -10.94 6.05
CA ALA A 219 6.95 -9.74 6.50
C ALA A 219 7.13 -9.49 8.00
N LYS A 220 6.99 -10.52 8.82
CA LYS A 220 7.21 -10.43 10.28
C LYS A 220 8.62 -9.96 10.61
N ARG A 221 9.64 -10.58 9.99
CA ARG A 221 11.05 -10.19 10.19
C ARG A 221 11.29 -8.73 9.81
N ARG A 222 10.83 -8.27 8.65
CA ARG A 222 10.99 -6.87 8.22
C ARG A 222 10.30 -5.88 9.16
N ILE A 223 9.17 -6.24 9.71
CA ILE A 223 8.47 -5.43 10.71
C ILE A 223 9.28 -5.36 12.01
N GLU A 224 9.91 -6.45 12.45
CA GLU A 224 10.78 -6.48 13.64
C GLU A 224 12.05 -5.62 13.45
N GLU A 225 12.68 -5.72 12.28
CA GLU A 225 13.85 -4.92 11.92
C GLU A 225 13.57 -3.41 11.96
N GLU A 226 12.40 -2.97 11.49
CA GLU A 226 11.97 -1.57 11.58
C GLU A 226 11.83 -1.11 13.03
N THR A 227 11.42 -1.99 13.96
CA THR A 227 11.36 -1.66 15.40
C THR A 227 12.72 -1.34 15.95
N SER A 228 13.70 -2.21 15.67
CA SER A 228 15.06 -2.07 16.19
C SER A 228 15.73 -0.78 15.70
N GLN A 229 15.40 -0.31 14.51
CA GLN A 229 15.89 0.97 13.99
C GLN A 229 15.25 2.18 14.69
N GLN A 230 13.97 2.09 15.07
CA GLN A 230 13.28 3.19 15.77
C GLN A 230 13.68 3.34 17.24
N GLU A 231 14.12 2.26 17.88
CA GLU A 231 14.58 2.28 19.28
C GLU A 231 16.01 2.83 19.45
N LEU A 232 16.77 2.97 18.36
CA LEU A 232 18.15 3.49 18.36
C LEU A 232 18.23 5.01 18.20
N PHE A 233 17.11 5.71 18.02
CA PHE A 233 17.00 7.15 17.86
C PHE A 233 15.94 7.76 18.78
#